data_f340341705a00c2209d74b2068ae1d6f
#
_entry.id   f340341705a00c2209d74b2068ae1d6f
#
_cell.length_a   1.000
_cell.length_b   1.000
_cell.length_c   1.000
_cell.angle_alpha   90.00
_cell.angle_beta   90.00
_cell.angle_gamma   90.00
#
_symmetry.space_group_name_H-M   'P 1'
#
loop_
_entity.id
_entity.type
_entity.pdbx_description
1 polymer ?
#
loop_
_entity_poly.entity_id
_entity_poly.type
_entity_poly.pdbx_seq_one_letter_code
_entity_poly.pdbx_strand_id
1 'polypeptide(L)'
;MKIKTTVLVCLTGLVVLLLVHEYSTAQVMANAQALPIGIVDVRRALRDCSATAKYRERTTAENAKMDEEEELLARKIDALRKGLTALKPGTNDYLEQYKEYRQKQDELKMLQELNPQQKMLKHQQWTQPLYQEILSITKTLAAEKGLALVLESDEPEFPIQRYEDLAMTLNTHKVLYSNGCVDLTDEVIAKLDEEVSKFIN
;
A
#
# COMPACT_ATOMS: atom_id res chain seq x y z
N MET A 1 64.38 39.86 31.64
CA MET A 1 63.97 39.57 30.25
C MET A 1 63.40 38.11 30.02
N LYS A 2 63.89 37.11 30.72
CA LYS A 2 63.54 35.69 30.51
C LYS A 2 62.10 35.34 30.85
N ILE A 3 61.43 35.98 31.83
CA ILE A 3 60.03 35.66 32.24
C ILE A 3 59.01 36.12 31.20
N LYS A 4 59.21 37.27 30.55
CA LYS A 4 58.29 37.78 29.51
C LYS A 4 58.30 36.93 28.26
N THR A 5 59.44 36.35 27.87
CA THR A 5 59.55 35.43 26.74
C THR A 5 58.88 34.06 27.03
N THR A 6 59.01 33.55 28.25
CA THR A 6 58.38 32.30 28.65
C THR A 6 56.83 32.39 28.65
N VAL A 7 56.29 33.51 29.18
CA VAL A 7 54.85 33.76 29.17
C VAL A 7 54.33 33.92 27.74
N LEU A 8 55.06 34.57 26.86
CA LEU A 8 54.68 34.74 25.45
C LEU A 8 54.65 33.39 24.72
N VAL A 9 55.64 32.51 24.96
CA VAL A 9 55.66 31.15 24.36
C VAL A 9 54.53 30.27 24.88
N CYS A 10 54.18 30.33 26.18
CA CYS A 10 53.06 29.63 26.72
C CYS A 10 51.71 30.10 26.14
N LEU A 11 51.55 31.41 25.94
CA LEU A 11 50.31 31.98 25.37
C LEU A 11 50.14 31.61 23.89
N THR A 12 51.20 31.61 23.10
CA THR A 12 51.19 31.17 21.70
C THR A 12 50.91 29.68 21.59
N GLY A 13 51.46 28.84 22.49
CA GLY A 13 51.18 27.41 22.56
C GLY A 13 49.71 27.11 22.88
N LEU A 14 49.11 27.88 23.80
CA LEU A 14 47.70 27.73 24.16
C LEU A 14 46.78 28.11 22.98
N VAL A 15 47.09 29.20 22.28
CA VAL A 15 46.33 29.62 21.10
C VAL A 15 46.38 28.57 19.96
N VAL A 16 47.56 27.99 19.71
CA VAL A 16 47.75 26.96 18.72
C VAL A 16 46.96 25.69 19.11
N LEU A 17 46.96 25.32 20.39
CA LEU A 17 46.22 24.18 20.91
C LEU A 17 44.67 24.35 20.75
N LEU A 18 44.17 25.56 21.00
CA LEU A 18 42.75 25.88 20.78
C LEU A 18 42.39 25.86 19.31
N LEU A 19 43.22 26.39 18.44
CA LEU A 19 42.99 26.35 16.98
C LEU A 19 43.01 24.92 16.44
N VAL A 20 43.93 24.07 16.90
CA VAL A 20 43.96 22.65 16.50
C VAL A 20 42.73 21.88 17.01
N HIS A 21 42.27 22.21 18.22
CA HIS A 21 41.07 21.60 18.79
C HIS A 21 39.81 21.97 17.98
N GLU A 22 39.64 23.24 17.61
CA GLU A 22 38.53 23.69 16.77
C GLU A 22 38.60 23.11 15.35
N TYR A 23 39.81 23.00 14.77
CA TYR A 23 39.99 22.37 13.45
C TYR A 23 39.64 20.87 13.48
N SER A 24 40.01 20.16 14.55
CA SER A 24 39.69 18.71 14.69
C SER A 24 38.20 18.48 14.87
N THR A 25 37.49 19.31 15.64
CA THR A 25 36.03 19.18 15.81
C THR A 25 35.27 19.58 14.56
N ALA A 26 35.74 20.59 13.80
CA ALA A 26 35.14 20.94 12.52
C ALA A 26 35.30 19.84 11.45
N GLN A 27 36.45 19.14 11.41
CA GLN A 27 36.66 18.01 10.51
C GLN A 27 35.80 16.78 10.87
N VAL A 28 35.59 16.53 12.16
CA VAL A 28 34.70 15.44 12.60
C VAL A 28 33.23 15.73 12.21
N MET A 29 32.80 16.99 12.28
CA MET A 29 31.45 17.36 11.82
C MET A 29 31.32 17.42 10.30
N ALA A 30 32.37 17.79 9.57
CA ALA A 30 32.36 17.78 8.10
C ALA A 30 32.42 16.37 7.50
N ASN A 31 32.92 15.39 8.26
CA ASN A 31 32.90 13.96 7.89
C ASN A 31 31.67 13.17 8.42
N ALA A 32 30.71 13.82 9.03
CA ALA A 32 29.38 13.24 9.18
C ALA A 32 28.77 13.14 7.78
N GLN A 33 29.19 12.10 7.02
CA GLN A 33 28.54 11.76 5.76
C GLN A 33 27.05 11.61 6.07
N ALA A 34 26.26 12.48 5.48
CA ALA A 34 24.80 12.33 5.54
C ALA A 34 24.49 10.90 5.14
N LEU A 35 23.85 10.14 6.05
CA LEU A 35 23.49 8.77 5.76
C LEU A 35 22.60 8.78 4.51
N PRO A 36 22.97 8.03 3.47
CA PRO A 36 22.18 8.01 2.24
C PRO A 36 20.80 7.41 2.52
N ILE A 37 19.76 8.19 2.24
CA ILE A 37 18.37 7.82 2.46
C ILE A 37 17.73 7.57 1.11
N GLY A 38 16.98 6.48 1.01
CA GLY A 38 16.10 6.17 -0.11
C GLY A 38 14.64 6.45 0.22
N ILE A 39 13.84 6.57 -0.81
CA ILE A 39 12.37 6.61 -0.75
C ILE A 39 11.79 5.58 -1.70
N VAL A 40 10.59 5.11 -1.39
CA VAL A 40 9.80 4.23 -2.25
C VAL A 40 8.32 4.55 -2.09
N ASP A 41 7.62 4.76 -3.21
CA ASP A 41 6.16 4.84 -3.23
C ASP A 41 5.58 3.43 -3.40
N VAL A 42 5.23 2.82 -2.25
CA VAL A 42 4.67 1.47 -2.21
C VAL A 42 3.29 1.42 -2.87
N ARG A 43 2.48 2.46 -2.73
CA ARG A 43 1.15 2.54 -3.35
C ARG A 43 1.27 2.56 -4.88
N ARG A 44 2.18 3.35 -5.40
CA ARG A 44 2.49 3.39 -6.84
C ARG A 44 3.02 2.06 -7.32
N ALA A 45 3.93 1.43 -6.59
CA ALA A 45 4.46 0.11 -6.94
C ALA A 45 3.36 -0.97 -6.99
N LEU A 46 2.46 -0.99 -6.00
CA LEU A 46 1.30 -1.88 -5.97
C LEU A 46 0.32 -1.60 -7.12
N ARG A 47 0.12 -0.34 -7.49
CA ARG A 47 -0.84 0.08 -8.51
C ARG A 47 -0.36 -0.22 -9.92
N ASP A 48 0.91 0.07 -10.20
CA ASP A 48 1.44 0.20 -11.56
C ASP A 48 2.17 -1.07 -12.04
N CYS A 49 2.49 -2.03 -11.14
CA CYS A 49 3.12 -3.28 -11.58
C CYS A 49 2.18 -4.13 -12.45
N SER A 50 2.77 -4.86 -13.40
CA SER A 50 2.04 -5.68 -14.37
C SER A 50 1.26 -6.83 -13.74
N ALA A 51 1.71 -7.33 -12.57
CA ALA A 51 0.99 -8.34 -11.79
C ALA A 51 -0.39 -7.81 -11.34
N THR A 52 -0.46 -6.55 -10.89
CA THR A 52 -1.73 -5.92 -10.49
C THR A 52 -2.66 -5.71 -11.68
N ALA A 53 -2.15 -5.34 -12.85
CA ALA A 53 -2.97 -5.21 -14.04
C ALA A 53 -3.66 -6.53 -14.41
N LYS A 54 -2.93 -7.65 -14.40
CA LYS A 54 -3.48 -8.99 -14.65
C LYS A 54 -4.45 -9.46 -13.56
N TYR A 55 -4.15 -9.16 -12.31
CA TYR A 55 -5.08 -9.44 -11.20
C TYR A 55 -6.40 -8.69 -11.36
N ARG A 56 -6.36 -7.40 -11.72
CA ARG A 56 -7.57 -6.59 -11.98
C ARG A 56 -8.41 -7.16 -13.11
N GLU A 57 -7.79 -7.52 -14.21
CA GLU A 57 -8.50 -8.12 -15.35
C GLU A 57 -9.26 -9.39 -14.91
N ARG A 58 -8.57 -10.31 -14.22
CA ARG A 58 -9.17 -11.56 -13.72
C ARG A 58 -10.29 -11.30 -12.72
N THR A 59 -10.06 -10.46 -11.73
CA THR A 59 -11.06 -10.19 -10.67
C THR A 59 -12.25 -9.40 -11.20
N THR A 60 -12.07 -8.52 -12.20
CA THR A 60 -13.21 -7.86 -12.86
C THR A 60 -14.13 -8.86 -13.52
N ALA A 61 -13.59 -9.84 -14.25
CA ALA A 61 -14.39 -10.89 -14.87
C ALA A 61 -15.08 -11.81 -13.84
N GLU A 62 -14.39 -12.16 -12.75
CA GLU A 62 -14.95 -12.96 -11.66
C GLU A 62 -16.06 -12.20 -10.92
N ASN A 63 -15.84 -10.93 -10.62
CA ASN A 63 -16.83 -10.08 -9.95
C ASN A 63 -18.07 -9.89 -10.82
N ALA A 64 -17.90 -9.67 -12.13
CA ALA A 64 -19.02 -9.55 -13.06
C ALA A 64 -19.90 -10.81 -13.08
N LYS A 65 -19.31 -12.02 -12.97
CA LYS A 65 -20.08 -13.26 -12.87
C LYS A 65 -20.88 -13.35 -11.56
N MET A 66 -20.28 -12.95 -10.43
CA MET A 66 -20.98 -12.92 -9.14
C MET A 66 -22.16 -11.95 -9.18
N ASP A 67 -21.95 -10.76 -9.75
CA ASP A 67 -22.98 -9.73 -9.86
C ASP A 67 -24.12 -10.20 -10.81
N GLU A 68 -23.80 -10.88 -11.93
CA GLU A 68 -24.75 -11.47 -12.85
C GLU A 68 -25.61 -12.58 -12.18
N GLU A 69 -24.96 -13.43 -11.35
CA GLU A 69 -25.67 -14.48 -10.59
C GLU A 69 -26.67 -13.89 -9.60
N GLU A 70 -26.28 -12.85 -8.85
CA GLU A 70 -27.19 -12.14 -7.95
C GLU A 70 -28.34 -11.50 -8.70
N GLU A 71 -28.08 -10.86 -9.85
CA GLU A 71 -29.13 -10.22 -10.67
C GLU A 71 -30.10 -11.25 -11.24
N LEU A 72 -29.59 -12.39 -11.73
CA LEU A 72 -30.42 -13.48 -12.25
C LEU A 72 -31.34 -14.03 -11.15
N LEU A 73 -30.81 -14.21 -9.95
CA LEU A 73 -31.56 -14.69 -8.80
C LEU A 73 -32.62 -13.67 -8.36
N ALA A 74 -32.29 -12.38 -8.36
CA ALA A 74 -33.23 -11.31 -8.06
C ALA A 74 -34.39 -11.26 -9.08
N ARG A 75 -34.10 -11.43 -10.38
CA ARG A 75 -35.12 -11.52 -11.43
C ARG A 75 -36.03 -12.74 -11.22
N LYS A 76 -35.47 -13.89 -10.83
CA LYS A 76 -36.24 -15.09 -10.52
C LYS A 76 -37.19 -14.89 -9.33
N ILE A 77 -36.69 -14.24 -8.26
CA ILE A 77 -37.48 -13.87 -7.08
C ILE A 77 -38.67 -12.96 -7.47
N ASP A 78 -38.40 -11.94 -8.31
CA ASP A 78 -39.46 -11.05 -8.77
C ASP A 78 -40.53 -11.77 -9.59
N ALA A 79 -40.14 -12.70 -10.46
CA ALA A 79 -41.05 -13.52 -11.23
C ALA A 79 -41.92 -14.44 -10.31
N LEU A 80 -41.32 -15.10 -9.32
CA LEU A 80 -42.03 -15.92 -8.33
C LEU A 80 -43.00 -15.07 -7.50
N ARG A 81 -42.58 -13.86 -7.08
CA ARG A 81 -43.44 -12.93 -6.35
C ARG A 81 -44.67 -12.52 -7.18
N LYS A 82 -44.47 -12.20 -8.47
CA LYS A 82 -45.58 -11.89 -9.39
C LYS A 82 -46.52 -13.09 -9.59
N GLY A 83 -45.96 -14.28 -9.71
CA GLY A 83 -46.73 -15.51 -9.81
C GLY A 83 -47.63 -15.78 -8.59
N LEU A 84 -47.09 -15.53 -7.39
CA LEU A 84 -47.84 -15.68 -6.14
C LEU A 84 -49.09 -14.77 -6.07
N THR A 85 -49.05 -13.58 -6.70
CA THR A 85 -50.22 -12.70 -6.73
C THR A 85 -51.38 -13.23 -7.58
N ALA A 86 -51.12 -14.15 -8.51
CA ALA A 86 -52.12 -14.78 -9.36
C ALA A 86 -52.71 -16.04 -8.75
N LEU A 87 -52.11 -16.58 -7.69
CA LEU A 87 -52.57 -17.81 -7.04
C LEU A 87 -53.47 -17.52 -5.83
N LYS A 88 -54.39 -18.43 -5.55
CA LYS A 88 -55.28 -18.34 -4.37
C LYS A 88 -54.49 -18.82 -3.13
N PRO A 89 -54.32 -17.96 -2.08
CA PRO A 89 -53.67 -18.36 -0.86
C PRO A 89 -54.22 -19.63 -0.25
N GLY A 90 -53.35 -20.53 0.23
CA GLY A 90 -53.70 -21.79 0.86
C GLY A 90 -53.90 -22.97 -0.09
N THR A 91 -53.79 -22.77 -1.40
CA THR A 91 -53.75 -23.90 -2.36
C THR A 91 -52.36 -24.54 -2.37
N ASN A 92 -52.26 -25.80 -2.80
CA ASN A 92 -50.97 -26.49 -2.90
C ASN A 92 -50.01 -25.75 -3.82
N ASP A 93 -50.49 -25.28 -4.98
CA ASP A 93 -49.66 -24.51 -5.92
C ASP A 93 -49.10 -23.22 -5.30
N TYR A 94 -49.95 -22.51 -4.51
CA TYR A 94 -49.47 -21.35 -3.76
C TYR A 94 -48.40 -21.70 -2.75
N LEU A 95 -48.59 -22.80 -1.99
CA LEU A 95 -47.62 -23.22 -0.95
C LEU A 95 -46.30 -23.67 -1.56
N GLU A 96 -46.30 -24.39 -2.67
CA GLU A 96 -45.10 -24.80 -3.38
C GLU A 96 -44.32 -23.58 -3.93
N GLN A 97 -45.02 -22.67 -4.62
CA GLN A 97 -44.40 -21.48 -5.16
C GLN A 97 -43.88 -20.53 -4.05
N TYR A 98 -44.62 -20.43 -2.94
CA TYR A 98 -44.19 -19.65 -1.78
C TYR A 98 -42.92 -20.22 -1.14
N LYS A 99 -42.83 -21.57 -1.05
CA LYS A 99 -41.62 -22.24 -0.57
C LYS A 99 -40.41 -21.94 -1.46
N GLU A 100 -40.59 -22.05 -2.79
CA GLU A 100 -39.50 -21.72 -3.74
C GLU A 100 -39.11 -20.26 -3.64
N TYR A 101 -40.05 -19.33 -3.56
CA TYR A 101 -39.82 -17.91 -3.38
C TYR A 101 -38.94 -17.63 -2.12
N ARG A 102 -39.31 -18.26 -0.99
CA ARG A 102 -38.55 -18.10 0.25
C ARG A 102 -37.15 -18.68 0.13
N GLN A 103 -37.00 -19.85 -0.45
CA GLN A 103 -35.67 -20.44 -0.67
C GLN A 103 -34.77 -19.55 -1.52
N LYS A 104 -35.32 -18.96 -2.60
CA LYS A 104 -34.54 -18.06 -3.46
C LYS A 104 -34.21 -16.74 -2.79
N GLN A 105 -35.06 -16.22 -1.91
CA GLN A 105 -34.72 -15.06 -1.09
C GLN A 105 -33.58 -15.34 -0.12
N ASP A 106 -33.62 -16.50 0.55
CA ASP A 106 -32.57 -16.89 1.49
C ASP A 106 -31.22 -17.12 0.75
N GLU A 107 -31.27 -17.71 -0.46
CA GLU A 107 -30.12 -17.91 -1.34
C GLU A 107 -29.52 -16.57 -1.75
N LEU A 108 -30.32 -15.60 -2.20
CA LEU A 108 -29.84 -14.26 -2.56
C LEU A 108 -29.21 -13.54 -1.39
N LYS A 109 -29.86 -13.62 -0.22
CA LYS A 109 -29.31 -13.01 1.01
C LYS A 109 -27.95 -13.60 1.36
N MET A 110 -27.81 -14.91 1.26
CA MET A 110 -26.54 -15.59 1.51
C MET A 110 -25.44 -15.14 0.53
N LEU A 111 -25.75 -15.03 -0.77
CA LEU A 111 -24.78 -14.53 -1.76
C LEU A 111 -24.36 -13.10 -1.47
N GLN A 112 -25.32 -12.22 -1.13
CA GLN A 112 -25.04 -10.81 -0.78
C GLN A 112 -24.17 -10.65 0.48
N GLU A 113 -24.23 -11.63 1.40
CA GLU A 113 -23.37 -11.65 2.59
C GLU A 113 -21.99 -12.24 2.29
N LEU A 114 -21.92 -13.29 1.47
CA LEU A 114 -20.67 -14.01 1.19
C LEU A 114 -19.81 -13.34 0.12
N ASN A 115 -20.39 -12.80 -0.95
CA ASN A 115 -19.64 -12.24 -2.07
C ASN A 115 -18.70 -11.10 -1.66
N PRO A 116 -19.11 -10.11 -0.85
CA PRO A 116 -18.21 -9.07 -0.37
C PRO A 116 -17.04 -9.63 0.46
N GLN A 117 -17.30 -10.63 1.29
CA GLN A 117 -16.27 -11.28 2.12
C GLN A 117 -15.27 -12.03 1.24
N GLN A 118 -15.74 -12.76 0.23
CA GLN A 118 -14.87 -13.45 -0.73
C GLN A 118 -14.02 -12.47 -1.54
N LYS A 119 -14.62 -11.37 -2.03
CA LYS A 119 -13.90 -10.31 -2.74
C LYS A 119 -12.79 -9.71 -1.86
N MET A 120 -13.09 -9.42 -0.59
CA MET A 120 -12.13 -8.89 0.38
C MET A 120 -11.00 -9.89 0.68
N LEU A 121 -11.33 -11.16 0.92
CA LEU A 121 -10.35 -12.21 1.20
C LEU A 121 -9.41 -12.41 0.01
N LYS A 122 -9.93 -12.49 -1.22
CA LYS A 122 -9.13 -12.59 -2.44
C LYS A 122 -8.19 -11.39 -2.60
N HIS A 123 -8.69 -10.19 -2.32
CA HIS A 123 -7.88 -8.98 -2.38
C HIS A 123 -6.74 -9.00 -1.35
N GLN A 124 -7.02 -9.43 -0.12
CA GLN A 124 -6.00 -9.59 0.93
C GLN A 124 -4.96 -10.65 0.54
N GLN A 125 -5.39 -11.81 0.07
CA GLN A 125 -4.52 -12.91 -0.37
C GLN A 125 -3.63 -12.51 -1.53
N TRP A 126 -4.08 -11.59 -2.37
CA TRP A 126 -3.29 -11.02 -3.45
C TRP A 126 -2.30 -9.94 -2.96
N THR A 127 -2.80 -8.97 -2.19
CA THR A 127 -2.01 -7.79 -1.82
C THR A 127 -0.88 -8.13 -0.85
N GLN A 128 -1.11 -9.06 0.08
CA GLN A 128 -0.13 -9.36 1.12
C GLN A 128 1.18 -9.96 0.57
N PRO A 129 1.19 -10.99 -0.29
CA PRO A 129 2.42 -11.50 -0.88
C PRO A 129 3.14 -10.46 -1.74
N LEU A 130 2.39 -9.67 -2.50
CA LEU A 130 2.96 -8.62 -3.35
C LEU A 130 3.65 -7.53 -2.51
N TYR A 131 3.04 -7.13 -1.39
CA TYR A 131 3.66 -6.20 -0.45
C TYR A 131 4.93 -6.79 0.19
N GLN A 132 4.92 -8.06 0.56
CA GLN A 132 6.11 -8.75 1.08
C GLN A 132 7.26 -8.76 0.05
N GLU A 133 6.95 -8.95 -1.23
CA GLU A 133 7.96 -8.90 -2.29
C GLU A 133 8.50 -7.49 -2.50
N ILE A 134 7.66 -6.45 -2.45
CA ILE A 134 8.10 -5.04 -2.48
C ILE A 134 9.12 -4.78 -1.36
N LEU A 135 8.85 -5.24 -0.14
CA LEU A 135 9.78 -5.09 0.99
C LEU A 135 11.09 -5.83 0.75
N SER A 136 11.04 -7.04 0.18
CA SER A 136 12.21 -7.85 -0.16
C SER A 136 13.09 -7.18 -1.21
N ILE A 137 12.49 -6.74 -2.30
CA ILE A 137 13.17 -6.01 -3.39
C ILE A 137 13.77 -4.70 -2.85
N THR A 138 13.00 -3.93 -2.09
CA THR A 138 13.45 -2.67 -1.49
C THR A 138 14.69 -2.89 -0.61
N LYS A 139 14.68 -3.94 0.21
CA LYS A 139 15.83 -4.31 1.06
C LYS A 139 17.07 -4.64 0.21
N THR A 140 16.90 -5.38 -0.87
CA THR A 140 17.99 -5.75 -1.78
C THR A 140 18.59 -4.51 -2.45
N LEU A 141 17.74 -3.65 -3.03
CA LEU A 141 18.16 -2.41 -3.67
C LEU A 141 18.83 -1.44 -2.69
N ALA A 142 18.32 -1.35 -1.46
CA ALA A 142 18.92 -0.54 -0.42
C ALA A 142 20.34 -1.00 -0.09
N ALA A 143 20.54 -2.32 0.04
CA ALA A 143 21.86 -2.90 0.29
C ALA A 143 22.82 -2.68 -0.89
N GLU A 144 22.37 -2.89 -2.12
CA GLU A 144 23.14 -2.67 -3.36
C GLU A 144 23.60 -1.20 -3.49
N LYS A 145 22.76 -0.25 -3.09
CA LYS A 145 23.03 1.19 -3.19
C LYS A 145 23.67 1.77 -1.91
N GLY A 146 23.91 0.95 -0.89
CA GLY A 146 24.49 1.39 0.38
C GLY A 146 23.61 2.36 1.16
N LEU A 147 22.28 2.28 1.00
CA LEU A 147 21.34 3.15 1.72
C LEU A 147 21.22 2.70 3.18
N ALA A 148 21.26 3.66 4.09
CA ALA A 148 21.11 3.42 5.52
C ALA A 148 19.65 3.29 5.96
N LEU A 149 18.74 3.91 5.21
CA LEU A 149 17.30 3.92 5.50
C LEU A 149 16.54 4.07 4.19
N VAL A 150 15.39 3.41 4.08
CA VAL A 150 14.40 3.67 3.03
C VAL A 150 13.07 3.99 3.70
N LEU A 151 12.45 5.09 3.30
CA LEU A 151 11.16 5.55 3.80
C LEU A 151 10.09 5.37 2.73
N GLU A 152 8.89 5.06 3.17
CA GLU A 152 7.72 5.13 2.29
C GLU A 152 7.39 6.58 1.99
N SER A 153 7.23 6.90 0.70
CA SER A 153 6.87 8.24 0.21
C SER A 153 5.65 8.12 -0.68
N ASP A 154 4.52 8.42 -0.11
CA ASP A 154 3.22 8.39 -0.79
C ASP A 154 2.76 9.83 -1.03
N GLU A 155 2.70 10.25 -2.30
CA GLU A 155 2.20 11.58 -2.65
C GLU A 155 0.66 11.56 -2.70
N PRO A 156 -0.02 12.36 -1.87
CA PRO A 156 -1.47 12.42 -1.89
C PRO A 156 -1.99 13.09 -3.17
N GLU A 157 -2.96 12.45 -3.80
CA GLU A 157 -3.66 13.00 -4.96
C GLU A 157 -4.77 13.97 -4.51
N PHE A 158 -4.71 15.22 -4.93
CA PHE A 158 -5.73 16.24 -4.63
C PHE A 158 -6.64 16.50 -5.85
N PRO A 159 -7.95 16.81 -5.66
CA PRO A 159 -8.63 17.00 -4.36
C PRO A 159 -9.07 15.69 -3.69
N ILE A 160 -8.87 15.60 -2.37
CA ILE A 160 -9.40 14.49 -1.56
C ILE A 160 -10.86 14.83 -1.23
N GLN A 161 -11.81 14.03 -1.75
CA GLN A 161 -13.23 14.33 -1.65
C GLN A 161 -13.87 13.89 -0.33
N ARG A 162 -13.35 12.82 0.29
CA ARG A 162 -13.91 12.24 1.50
C ARG A 162 -13.04 12.54 2.70
N TYR A 163 -13.66 12.87 3.83
CA TYR A 163 -12.94 13.16 5.06
C TYR A 163 -12.15 11.93 5.57
N GLU A 164 -12.71 10.72 5.43
CA GLU A 164 -12.04 9.49 5.84
C GLU A 164 -10.72 9.27 5.09
N ASP A 165 -10.72 9.55 3.78
CA ASP A 165 -9.54 9.45 2.94
C ASP A 165 -8.49 10.51 3.32
N LEU A 166 -8.93 11.74 3.63
CA LEU A 166 -8.05 12.79 4.15
C LEU A 166 -7.45 12.39 5.50
N ALA A 167 -8.26 11.88 6.43
CA ALA A 167 -7.79 11.43 7.73
C ALA A 167 -6.79 10.27 7.60
N MET A 168 -7.03 9.34 6.68
CA MET A 168 -6.08 8.26 6.37
C MET A 168 -4.77 8.82 5.82
N THR A 169 -4.83 9.74 4.85
CA THR A 169 -3.66 10.41 4.27
C THR A 169 -2.83 11.11 5.35
N LEU A 170 -3.45 11.89 6.23
CA LEU A 170 -2.77 12.57 7.34
C LEU A 170 -2.08 11.58 8.31
N ASN A 171 -2.61 10.38 8.45
CA ASN A 171 -2.03 9.35 9.30
C ASN A 171 -0.90 8.56 8.61
N THR A 172 -0.91 8.43 7.29
CA THR A 172 0.05 7.61 6.52
C THR A 172 1.15 8.43 5.86
N HIS A 173 0.86 9.64 5.39
CA HIS A 173 1.83 10.52 4.71
C HIS A 173 2.85 11.07 5.70
N LYS A 174 4.03 10.45 5.77
CA LYS A 174 5.09 10.77 6.73
C LYS A 174 6.25 11.55 6.10
N VAL A 175 6.50 11.37 4.81
CA VAL A 175 7.56 12.07 4.09
C VAL A 175 6.96 13.28 3.39
N LEU A 176 7.12 14.46 3.97
CA LEU A 176 6.60 15.72 3.42
C LEU A 176 7.54 16.36 2.39
N TYR A 177 8.81 15.97 2.40
CA TYR A 177 9.85 16.51 1.52
C TYR A 177 11.01 15.53 1.43
N SER A 178 11.49 15.24 0.22
CA SER A 178 12.49 14.19 -0.04
C SER A 178 13.60 14.62 -1.02
N ASN A 179 13.92 15.90 -1.10
CA ASN A 179 14.98 16.35 -2.02
C ASN A 179 16.33 15.75 -1.66
N GLY A 180 16.99 15.15 -2.66
CA GLY A 180 18.29 14.50 -2.49
C GLY A 180 18.23 13.05 -2.00
N CYS A 181 17.05 12.49 -1.74
CA CYS A 181 16.86 11.06 -1.51
C CYS A 181 16.93 10.27 -2.82
N VAL A 182 17.33 8.99 -2.74
CA VAL A 182 17.31 8.07 -3.88
C VAL A 182 15.92 7.48 -4.00
N ASP A 183 15.20 7.77 -5.08
CA ASP A 183 13.90 7.14 -5.35
C ASP A 183 14.12 5.75 -5.96
N LEU A 184 13.59 4.73 -5.27
CA LEU A 184 13.67 3.32 -5.67
C LEU A 184 12.41 2.84 -6.39
N THR A 185 11.36 3.65 -6.50
CA THR A 185 10.03 3.21 -6.93
C THR A 185 10.04 2.53 -8.29
N ASP A 186 10.66 3.16 -9.29
CA ASP A 186 10.69 2.60 -10.65
C ASP A 186 11.51 1.29 -10.74
N GLU A 187 12.60 1.20 -9.97
CA GLU A 187 13.42 -0.02 -9.91
C GLU A 187 12.68 -1.15 -9.20
N VAL A 188 11.91 -0.84 -8.15
CA VAL A 188 11.04 -1.81 -7.46
C VAL A 188 9.98 -2.33 -8.42
N ILE A 189 9.31 -1.46 -9.18
CA ILE A 189 8.31 -1.84 -10.18
C ILE A 189 8.94 -2.76 -11.24
N ALA A 190 10.10 -2.38 -11.77
CA ALA A 190 10.79 -3.17 -12.79
C ALA A 190 11.13 -4.58 -12.29
N LYS A 191 11.66 -4.70 -11.05
CA LYS A 191 11.96 -6.02 -10.45
C LYS A 191 10.70 -6.84 -10.16
N LEU A 192 9.59 -6.21 -9.73
CA LEU A 192 8.30 -6.88 -9.58
C LEU A 192 7.80 -7.44 -10.91
N ASP A 193 7.99 -6.71 -11.99
CA ASP A 193 7.57 -7.11 -13.34
C ASP A 193 8.39 -8.27 -13.88
N GLU A 194 9.66 -8.39 -13.54
CA GLU A 194 10.49 -9.56 -13.83
C GLU A 194 9.96 -10.83 -13.14
N GLU A 195 9.36 -10.69 -11.96
CA GLU A 195 8.88 -11.80 -11.12
C GLU A 195 7.37 -12.05 -11.21
N VAL A 196 6.71 -11.39 -12.15
CA VAL A 196 5.25 -11.42 -12.32
C VAL A 196 4.65 -12.83 -12.35
N SER A 197 5.39 -13.82 -12.85
CA SER A 197 4.96 -15.22 -12.91
C SER A 197 4.72 -15.85 -11.53
N LYS A 198 5.34 -15.33 -10.46
CA LYS A 198 5.12 -15.80 -9.09
C LYS A 198 3.71 -15.48 -8.58
N PHE A 199 3.05 -14.48 -9.15
CA PHE A 199 1.79 -13.92 -8.64
C PHE A 199 0.56 -14.29 -9.51
N ILE A 200 0.75 -14.96 -10.64
CA ILE A 200 -0.33 -15.19 -11.62
C ILE A 200 -0.88 -16.63 -11.61
N ASN A 201 -0.21 -17.54 -10.90
CA ASN A 201 -0.60 -18.95 -10.81
C ASN A 201 -1.72 -19.18 -9.79
#